data_29e847030d6332d89d3b2eaae1706698
#
_entry.id   29e847030d6332d89d3b2eaae1706698
#
_cell.length_a   1.000
_cell.length_b   1.000
_cell.length_c   1.000
_cell.angle_alpha   90.00
_cell.angle_beta   90.00
_cell.angle_gamma   90.00
#
_symmetry.space_group_name_H-M   'P 1'
#
loop_
_entity.id
_entity.type
_entity.pdbx_description
1 polymer ?
#
loop_
_entity_poly.entity_id
_entity_poly.type
_entity_poly.pdbx_seq_one_letter_code
_entity_poly.pdbx_strand_id
1 'polypeptide(L)'
;MDSIEIIGKRAKEASVKTAKMTTNEKNNALRHVGQALLDNAEAIKAANIIDIENAKNNGMKPAMLDRLTLTDARIKGMVDGLMQVADLDDPIGEITHMKTRPNGLMIGYKKVPLGVVAIIYESRPNVTVDAFALTFKSGNAVILRGGSDCINSNIKLVEIIRGSLKADGICEDSVILITDTDRKYVNELMRLNDYVDVIIPRGGAGLISNVVNNATVPVIETGTGNCHIYVDEYADQDMAVNIIYNAKTQRIGVCNACESLVVNKKIASEVIPKIVDKLKEKDVEVRGDELSRSIDDRIVEATDEDWGKEYLDYIISLKTVDTIDEAIDHINRYNTGHSEAIITKDYSNAKKFTEQIDAAAVYVNASTRFTDGFEFGFGAEIGISTQKIHARGPMGLDALTTGKYIILGEGQVRP
;
A
#
# COMPACT_ATOMS: atom_id res chain seq x y z
N MET A 1 16.02 23.54 14.82
CA MET A 1 15.09 22.72 14.02
C MET A 1 13.86 23.55 13.69
N ASP A 2 13.38 23.53 12.45
CA ASP A 2 12.19 24.29 12.05
C ASP A 2 10.96 23.78 12.82
N SER A 3 10.04 24.68 13.18
CA SER A 3 8.75 24.26 13.72
C SER A 3 7.95 23.50 12.64
N ILE A 4 7.00 22.65 13.08
CA ILE A 4 6.17 21.90 12.13
C ILE A 4 5.38 22.82 11.18
N GLU A 5 5.01 24.00 11.66
CA GLU A 5 4.33 25.04 10.89
C GLU A 5 5.23 25.60 9.76
N ILE A 6 6.52 25.87 10.05
CA ILE A 6 7.49 26.32 9.04
C ILE A 6 7.67 25.22 7.98
N ILE A 7 7.78 23.96 8.40
CA ILE A 7 7.87 22.81 7.49
C ILE A 7 6.63 22.75 6.59
N GLY A 8 5.43 22.88 7.18
CA GLY A 8 4.17 22.88 6.43
C GLY A 8 4.10 24.01 5.40
N LYS A 9 4.47 25.24 5.81
CA LYS A 9 4.48 26.38 4.91
C LYS A 9 5.43 26.18 3.72
N ARG A 10 6.67 25.71 3.97
CA ARG A 10 7.65 25.42 2.92
C ARG A 10 7.13 24.36 1.95
N ALA A 11 6.53 23.27 2.47
CA ALA A 11 5.92 22.24 1.64
C ALA A 11 4.77 22.79 0.77
N LYS A 12 3.91 23.64 1.35
CA LYS A 12 2.80 24.28 0.61
C LYS A 12 3.31 25.20 -0.51
N GLU A 13 4.34 25.99 -0.27
CA GLU A 13 4.99 26.81 -1.30
C GLU A 13 5.64 25.94 -2.39
N ALA A 14 6.26 24.82 -2.02
CA ALA A 14 6.86 23.88 -2.96
C ALA A 14 5.79 23.17 -3.81
N SER A 15 4.65 22.77 -3.23
CA SER A 15 3.58 22.09 -3.96
C SER A 15 3.04 22.92 -5.12
N VAL A 16 2.95 24.25 -4.95
CA VAL A 16 2.53 25.18 -6.02
C VAL A 16 3.52 25.21 -7.19
N LYS A 17 4.82 25.02 -6.91
CA LYS A 17 5.87 24.94 -7.94
C LYS A 17 5.85 23.59 -8.63
N THR A 18 5.80 22.49 -7.86
CA THR A 18 5.79 21.12 -8.36
C THR A 18 4.57 20.86 -9.25
N ALA A 19 3.40 21.38 -8.89
CA ALA A 19 2.16 21.27 -9.68
C ALA A 19 2.23 21.91 -11.08
N LYS A 20 3.20 22.81 -11.32
CA LYS A 20 3.39 23.49 -12.61
C LYS A 20 4.42 22.83 -13.52
N MET A 21 5.15 21.85 -12.99
CA MET A 21 6.18 21.15 -13.75
C MET A 21 5.58 20.32 -14.88
N THR A 22 6.27 20.32 -16.00
CA THR A 22 5.95 19.46 -17.13
C THR A 22 6.32 17.99 -16.83
N THR A 23 5.71 17.07 -17.56
CA THR A 23 6.04 15.63 -17.46
C THR A 23 7.54 15.38 -17.68
N ASN A 24 8.16 16.06 -18.68
CA ASN A 24 9.58 15.89 -18.97
C ASN A 24 10.48 16.38 -17.83
N GLU A 25 10.16 17.52 -17.21
CA GLU A 25 10.92 18.01 -16.06
C GLU A 25 10.86 17.03 -14.89
N LYS A 26 9.66 16.51 -14.58
CA LYS A 26 9.48 15.52 -13.52
C LYS A 26 10.22 14.22 -13.83
N ASN A 27 10.10 13.71 -15.06
CA ASN A 27 10.78 12.47 -15.48
C ASN A 27 12.31 12.59 -15.42
N ASN A 28 12.86 13.69 -15.90
CA ASN A 28 14.30 13.93 -15.86
C ASN A 28 14.81 14.04 -14.42
N ALA A 29 14.11 14.78 -13.57
CA ALA A 29 14.46 14.89 -12.15
C ALA A 29 14.46 13.52 -11.45
N LEU A 30 13.44 12.69 -11.69
CA LEU A 30 13.39 11.34 -11.13
C LEU A 30 14.58 10.47 -11.60
N ARG A 31 14.95 10.54 -12.88
CA ARG A 31 16.11 9.81 -13.40
C ARG A 31 17.42 10.30 -12.80
N HIS A 32 17.60 11.62 -12.65
CA HIS A 32 18.78 12.20 -12.01
C HIS A 32 18.87 11.82 -10.54
N VAL A 33 17.74 11.83 -9.80
CA VAL A 33 17.69 11.34 -8.42
C VAL A 33 18.07 9.86 -8.36
N GLY A 34 17.57 9.02 -9.28
CA GLY A 34 17.94 7.61 -9.35
C GLY A 34 19.44 7.41 -9.53
N GLN A 35 20.06 8.16 -10.45
CA GLN A 35 21.53 8.11 -10.63
C GLN A 35 22.28 8.60 -9.39
N ALA A 36 21.83 9.70 -8.77
CA ALA A 36 22.43 10.22 -7.55
C ALA A 36 22.37 9.22 -6.38
N LEU A 37 21.29 8.43 -6.26
CA LEU A 37 21.20 7.36 -5.26
C LEU A 37 22.21 6.25 -5.52
N LEU A 38 22.42 5.84 -6.78
CA LEU A 38 23.45 4.85 -7.13
C LEU A 38 24.86 5.37 -6.85
N ASP A 39 25.15 6.59 -7.24
CA ASP A 39 26.48 7.21 -7.05
C ASP A 39 26.82 7.38 -5.55
N ASN A 40 25.82 7.45 -4.69
CA ASN A 40 25.97 7.59 -3.25
C ASN A 40 25.63 6.32 -2.46
N ALA A 41 25.60 5.14 -3.10
CA ALA A 41 25.20 3.87 -2.47
C ALA A 41 26.02 3.56 -1.20
N GLU A 42 27.34 3.81 -1.22
CA GLU A 42 28.19 3.59 -0.04
C GLU A 42 27.83 4.50 1.14
N ALA A 43 27.50 5.77 0.87
CA ALA A 43 27.08 6.70 1.92
C ALA A 43 25.72 6.31 2.51
N ILE A 44 24.80 5.79 1.68
CA ILE A 44 23.50 5.26 2.12
C ILE A 44 23.71 4.04 3.01
N LYS A 45 24.55 3.08 2.60
CA LYS A 45 24.86 1.89 3.40
C LYS A 45 25.53 2.23 4.72
N ALA A 46 26.45 3.20 4.72
CA ALA A 46 27.10 3.66 5.95
C ALA A 46 26.09 4.24 6.96
N ALA A 47 25.14 5.05 6.50
CA ALA A 47 24.06 5.55 7.35
C ALA A 47 23.13 4.42 7.83
N ASN A 48 22.84 3.45 6.97
CA ASN A 48 22.00 2.30 7.31
C ASN A 48 22.64 1.37 8.35
N ILE A 49 23.96 1.20 8.33
CA ILE A 49 24.68 0.41 9.34
C ILE A 49 24.44 0.98 10.74
N ILE A 50 24.43 2.31 10.90
CA ILE A 50 24.14 2.96 12.20
C ILE A 50 22.73 2.58 12.68
N ASP A 51 21.74 2.62 11.79
CA ASP A 51 20.37 2.23 12.13
C ASP A 51 20.27 0.75 12.52
N ILE A 52 20.94 -0.13 11.78
CA ILE A 52 20.98 -1.58 12.05
C ILE A 52 21.63 -1.87 13.41
N GLU A 53 22.75 -1.22 13.73
CA GLU A 53 23.42 -1.40 15.04
C GLU A 53 22.53 -0.94 16.17
N ASN A 54 21.90 0.23 16.05
CA ASN A 54 20.96 0.73 17.04
C ASN A 54 19.76 -0.21 17.22
N ALA A 55 19.20 -0.72 16.12
CA ALA A 55 18.07 -1.64 16.14
C ALA A 55 18.43 -2.99 16.82
N LYS A 56 19.62 -3.53 16.54
CA LYS A 56 20.13 -4.74 17.21
C LYS A 56 20.29 -4.53 18.73
N ASN A 57 20.90 -3.41 19.12
CA ASN A 57 21.09 -3.06 20.52
C ASN A 57 19.76 -2.90 21.28
N ASN A 58 18.71 -2.47 20.58
CA ASN A 58 17.35 -2.35 21.10
C ASN A 58 16.53 -3.65 21.00
N GLY A 59 17.14 -4.78 20.64
CA GLY A 59 16.48 -6.09 20.60
C GLY A 59 15.46 -6.29 19.47
N MET A 60 15.63 -5.58 18.34
CA MET A 60 14.73 -5.73 17.20
C MET A 60 14.75 -7.17 16.65
N LYS A 61 13.57 -7.71 16.33
CA LYS A 61 13.42 -9.06 15.78
C LYS A 61 14.11 -9.20 14.41
N PRO A 62 14.67 -10.40 14.06
CA PRO A 62 15.38 -10.61 12.80
C PRO A 62 14.59 -10.22 11.54
N ALA A 63 13.30 -10.51 11.48
CA ALA A 63 12.45 -10.14 10.35
C ALA A 63 12.32 -8.61 10.15
N MET A 64 12.35 -7.85 11.25
CA MET A 64 12.32 -6.38 11.19
C MET A 64 13.70 -5.82 10.81
N LEU A 65 14.79 -6.43 11.30
CA LEU A 65 16.15 -6.08 10.89
C LEU A 65 16.35 -6.31 9.38
N ASP A 66 15.82 -7.40 8.85
CA ASP A 66 15.85 -7.63 7.41
C ASP A 66 15.15 -6.51 6.63
N ARG A 67 13.97 -6.06 7.07
CA ARG A 67 13.25 -4.94 6.44
C ARG A 67 14.01 -3.63 6.47
N LEU A 68 14.78 -3.40 7.54
CA LEU A 68 15.56 -2.18 7.76
C LEU A 68 16.83 -2.15 6.89
N THR A 69 17.40 -3.30 6.58
CA THR A 69 18.70 -3.42 5.92
C THR A 69 18.66 -2.93 4.48
N LEU A 70 19.59 -2.07 4.08
CA LEU A 70 19.79 -1.61 2.71
C LEU A 70 21.07 -2.26 2.12
N THR A 71 20.86 -3.20 1.21
CA THR A 71 21.94 -3.81 0.40
C THR A 71 22.03 -3.12 -0.96
N ASP A 72 23.10 -3.35 -1.71
CA ASP A 72 23.24 -2.85 -3.09
C ASP A 72 22.04 -3.27 -3.96
N ALA A 73 21.58 -4.52 -3.81
CA ALA A 73 20.40 -5.00 -4.53
C ALA A 73 19.12 -4.24 -4.14
N ARG A 74 18.96 -3.88 -2.87
CA ARG A 74 17.79 -3.09 -2.40
C ARG A 74 17.87 -1.63 -2.83
N ILE A 75 19.07 -1.03 -2.82
CA ILE A 75 19.28 0.33 -3.35
C ILE A 75 18.98 0.34 -4.85
N LYS A 76 19.50 -0.66 -5.60
CA LYS A 76 19.17 -0.81 -7.02
C LYS A 76 17.66 -0.98 -7.23
N GLY A 77 16.99 -1.79 -6.42
CA GLY A 77 15.53 -1.96 -6.49
C GLY A 77 14.74 -0.66 -6.26
N MET A 78 15.17 0.21 -5.33
CA MET A 78 14.59 1.55 -5.16
C MET A 78 14.77 2.40 -6.42
N VAL A 79 15.95 2.35 -7.06
CA VAL A 79 16.22 3.09 -8.29
C VAL A 79 15.42 2.53 -9.47
N ASP A 80 15.33 1.21 -9.60
CA ASP A 80 14.50 0.57 -10.63
C ASP A 80 13.02 0.98 -10.48
N GLY A 81 12.50 1.06 -9.26
CA GLY A 81 11.16 1.59 -8.97
C GLY A 81 11.00 3.07 -9.37
N LEU A 82 12.00 3.89 -9.08
CA LEU A 82 12.03 5.30 -9.45
C LEU A 82 12.00 5.50 -10.97
N MET A 83 12.78 4.68 -11.71
CA MET A 83 12.78 4.69 -13.18
C MET A 83 11.43 4.26 -13.75
N GLN A 84 10.79 3.23 -13.17
CA GLN A 84 9.46 2.81 -13.59
C GLN A 84 8.43 3.92 -13.38
N VAL A 85 8.44 4.61 -12.23
CA VAL A 85 7.56 5.77 -11.98
C VAL A 85 7.83 6.90 -12.99
N ALA A 86 9.08 7.14 -13.36
CA ALA A 86 9.42 8.14 -14.40
C ALA A 86 8.82 7.78 -15.76
N ASP A 87 8.72 6.48 -16.08
CA ASP A 87 8.20 5.99 -17.37
C ASP A 87 6.67 5.84 -17.40
N LEU A 88 5.98 5.92 -16.25
CA LEU A 88 4.52 5.93 -16.21
C LEU A 88 3.95 7.20 -16.86
N ASP A 89 2.74 7.06 -17.40
CA ASP A 89 1.95 8.20 -17.87
C ASP A 89 1.70 9.19 -16.72
N ASP A 90 1.80 10.47 -17.03
CA ASP A 90 1.54 11.53 -16.07
C ASP A 90 0.03 11.79 -16.00
N PRO A 91 -0.62 11.55 -14.87
CA PRO A 91 -2.06 11.77 -14.76
C PRO A 91 -2.45 13.26 -14.75
N ILE A 92 -1.48 14.16 -14.46
CA ILE A 92 -1.78 15.58 -14.28
C ILE A 92 -2.10 16.26 -15.60
N GLY A 93 -3.24 16.90 -15.65
CA GLY A 93 -3.69 17.64 -16.83
C GLY A 93 -4.67 16.86 -17.71
N GLU A 94 -4.86 15.57 -17.48
CA GLU A 94 -5.91 14.79 -18.15
C GLU A 94 -7.27 15.44 -17.93
N ILE A 95 -8.04 15.65 -19.01
CA ILE A 95 -9.40 16.18 -18.95
C ILE A 95 -10.37 15.11 -19.42
N THR A 96 -11.28 14.73 -18.52
CA THR A 96 -12.32 13.74 -18.81
C THR A 96 -13.68 14.39 -18.93
N HIS A 97 -14.59 13.73 -19.65
CA HIS A 97 -16.01 14.10 -19.74
C HIS A 97 -16.29 15.54 -20.22
N MET A 98 -15.44 16.13 -21.08
CA MET A 98 -15.70 17.44 -21.67
C MET A 98 -17.00 17.40 -22.48
N LYS A 99 -18.01 18.20 -22.08
CA LYS A 99 -19.34 18.25 -22.70
C LYS A 99 -19.85 19.68 -22.82
N THR A 100 -20.44 20.00 -23.96
CA THR A 100 -21.17 21.25 -24.14
C THR A 100 -22.57 21.13 -23.54
N ARG A 101 -22.96 22.10 -22.72
CA ARG A 101 -24.29 22.18 -22.11
C ARG A 101 -25.27 22.89 -23.06
N PRO A 102 -26.60 22.76 -22.85
CA PRO A 102 -27.60 23.44 -23.66
C PRO A 102 -27.45 24.97 -23.75
N ASN A 103 -26.87 25.58 -22.71
CA ASN A 103 -26.57 27.02 -22.67
C ASN A 103 -25.23 27.40 -23.30
N GLY A 104 -24.52 26.48 -23.93
CA GLY A 104 -23.25 26.71 -24.62
C GLY A 104 -22.00 26.57 -23.74
N LEU A 105 -22.12 26.42 -22.41
CA LEU A 105 -20.96 26.18 -21.55
C LEU A 105 -20.32 24.83 -21.86
N MET A 106 -19.00 24.78 -22.06
CA MET A 106 -18.22 23.55 -22.10
C MET A 106 -17.71 23.23 -20.69
N ILE A 107 -18.02 22.07 -20.18
CA ILE A 107 -17.63 21.62 -18.82
C ILE A 107 -16.83 20.33 -18.95
N GLY A 108 -15.61 20.32 -18.40
CA GLY A 108 -14.74 19.14 -18.28
C GLY A 108 -14.20 18.97 -16.88
N TYR A 109 -13.73 17.77 -16.59
CA TYR A 109 -13.12 17.43 -15.30
C TYR A 109 -11.63 17.18 -15.49
N LYS A 110 -10.78 18.01 -14.92
CA LYS A 110 -9.31 17.98 -15.08
C LYS A 110 -8.64 17.40 -13.84
N LYS A 111 -7.79 16.39 -13.99
CA LYS A 111 -6.93 15.86 -12.93
C LYS A 111 -5.87 16.88 -12.52
N VAL A 112 -5.71 17.06 -11.22
CA VAL A 112 -4.75 17.96 -10.59
C VAL A 112 -4.13 17.29 -9.36
N PRO A 113 -2.93 17.73 -8.88
CA PRO A 113 -2.35 17.22 -7.64
C PRO A 113 -3.27 17.42 -6.44
N LEU A 114 -3.14 16.59 -5.41
CA LEU A 114 -3.75 16.81 -4.09
C LEU A 114 -3.17 18.07 -3.43
N GLY A 115 -1.84 18.26 -3.53
CA GLY A 115 -1.13 19.39 -2.93
C GLY A 115 0.04 18.93 -2.07
N VAL A 116 -0.10 19.01 -0.74
CA VAL A 116 0.89 18.50 0.21
C VAL A 116 0.42 17.18 0.80
N VAL A 117 1.20 16.13 0.56
CA VAL A 117 0.96 14.78 1.09
C VAL A 117 1.91 14.53 2.26
N ALA A 118 1.39 14.22 3.45
CA ALA A 118 2.22 13.79 4.56
C ALA A 118 2.21 12.25 4.65
N ILE A 119 3.39 11.63 4.77
CA ILE A 119 3.50 10.17 4.89
C ILE A 119 4.20 9.84 6.20
N ILE A 120 3.48 9.11 7.07
CA ILE A 120 3.97 8.64 8.36
C ILE A 120 4.22 7.16 8.26
N TYR A 121 5.50 6.71 8.41
CA TYR A 121 5.87 5.32 8.16
C TYR A 121 6.87 4.76 9.15
N GLU A 122 6.95 3.43 9.25
CA GLU A 122 7.79 2.67 10.17
C GLU A 122 8.81 1.81 9.42
N SER A 123 9.99 1.61 10.02
CA SER A 123 10.98 0.53 9.73
C SER A 123 11.21 0.15 8.25
N ARG A 124 11.07 1.09 7.31
CA ARG A 124 11.19 0.82 5.87
C ARG A 124 11.84 1.99 5.13
N PRO A 125 13.18 2.07 5.08
CA PRO A 125 13.87 3.18 4.40
C PRO A 125 13.50 3.34 2.92
N ASN A 126 13.17 2.24 2.22
CA ASN A 126 12.74 2.29 0.83
C ASN A 126 11.47 3.15 0.62
N VAL A 127 10.57 3.21 1.61
CA VAL A 127 9.34 4.02 1.52
C VAL A 127 9.67 5.51 1.32
N THR A 128 10.82 5.98 1.81
CA THR A 128 11.30 7.36 1.57
C THR A 128 11.40 7.67 0.09
N VAL A 129 11.97 6.76 -0.69
CA VAL A 129 12.18 6.92 -2.14
C VAL A 129 10.88 6.71 -2.91
N ASP A 130 10.13 5.65 -2.58
CA ASP A 130 8.86 5.32 -3.23
C ASP A 130 7.83 6.45 -3.04
N ALA A 131 7.74 6.97 -1.81
CA ALA A 131 6.86 8.08 -1.45
C ALA A 131 7.22 9.36 -2.20
N PHE A 132 8.52 9.71 -2.26
CA PHE A 132 8.98 10.84 -3.04
C PHE A 132 8.65 10.66 -4.52
N ALA A 133 8.98 9.51 -5.11
CA ALA A 133 8.78 9.28 -6.54
C ALA A 133 7.32 9.45 -6.96
N LEU A 134 6.40 8.81 -6.25
CA LEU A 134 4.97 8.84 -6.57
C LEU A 134 4.35 10.23 -6.33
N THR A 135 4.66 10.88 -5.21
CA THR A 135 4.13 12.21 -4.91
C THR A 135 4.67 13.26 -5.85
N PHE A 136 5.96 13.23 -6.16
CA PHE A 136 6.60 14.17 -7.06
C PHE A 136 6.11 14.00 -8.51
N LYS A 137 6.03 12.75 -9.02
CA LYS A 137 5.50 12.48 -10.36
C LYS A 137 4.05 12.94 -10.52
N SER A 138 3.22 12.78 -9.49
CA SER A 138 1.84 13.26 -9.46
C SER A 138 1.70 14.75 -9.11
N GLY A 139 2.83 15.51 -9.09
CA GLY A 139 2.84 16.97 -8.94
C GLY A 139 2.63 17.47 -7.52
N ASN A 140 2.74 16.62 -6.51
CA ASN A 140 2.60 16.99 -5.09
C ASN A 140 3.96 17.33 -4.46
N ALA A 141 3.94 18.00 -3.31
CA ALA A 141 5.04 18.03 -2.36
C ALA A 141 4.78 16.99 -1.26
N VAL A 142 5.86 16.43 -0.68
CA VAL A 142 5.74 15.42 0.37
C VAL A 142 6.45 15.83 1.65
N ILE A 143 5.76 15.63 2.79
CA ILE A 143 6.35 15.68 4.13
C ILE A 143 6.48 14.24 4.63
N LEU A 144 7.71 13.82 4.89
CA LEU A 144 8.04 12.48 5.35
C LEU A 144 8.28 12.47 6.85
N ARG A 145 7.66 11.51 7.54
CA ARG A 145 7.94 11.23 8.96
C ARG A 145 8.15 9.73 9.12
N GLY A 146 9.42 9.33 9.04
CA GLY A 146 9.84 7.93 9.23
C GLY A 146 9.99 7.54 10.69
N GLY A 147 10.08 6.24 10.96
CA GLY A 147 10.40 5.69 12.27
C GLY A 147 11.78 6.11 12.77
N SER A 148 11.96 6.13 14.11
CA SER A 148 13.26 6.42 14.74
C SER A 148 14.33 5.36 14.44
N ASP A 149 13.90 4.17 14.10
CA ASP A 149 14.72 3.00 13.78
C ASP A 149 15.43 3.08 12.42
N CYS A 150 15.00 3.97 11.51
CA CYS A 150 15.59 4.19 10.20
C CYS A 150 15.95 5.65 9.92
N ILE A 151 16.11 6.45 10.97
CA ILE A 151 16.25 7.92 10.82
C ILE A 151 17.53 8.31 10.06
N ASN A 152 18.67 7.65 10.31
CA ASN A 152 19.93 7.97 9.65
C ASN A 152 19.87 7.64 8.16
N SER A 153 19.29 6.51 7.81
CA SER A 153 19.04 6.12 6.41
C SER A 153 18.12 7.13 5.72
N ASN A 154 17.01 7.51 6.35
CA ASN A 154 16.05 8.45 5.78
C ASN A 154 16.66 9.84 5.58
N ILE A 155 17.46 10.34 6.53
CA ILE A 155 18.18 11.61 6.40
C ILE A 155 19.10 11.55 5.18
N LYS A 156 19.91 10.48 5.04
CA LYS A 156 20.85 10.35 3.94
C LYS A 156 20.13 10.27 2.58
N LEU A 157 19.07 9.49 2.48
CA LEU A 157 18.26 9.39 1.25
C LEU A 157 17.67 10.76 0.86
N VAL A 158 17.06 11.49 1.81
CA VAL A 158 16.44 12.79 1.53
C VAL A 158 17.49 13.86 1.21
N GLU A 159 18.66 13.84 1.86
CA GLU A 159 19.79 14.73 1.49
C GLU A 159 20.18 14.56 0.03
N ILE A 160 20.33 13.32 -0.44
CA ILE A 160 20.70 13.01 -1.84
C ILE A 160 19.59 13.46 -2.79
N ILE A 161 18.32 13.14 -2.49
CA ILE A 161 17.17 13.57 -3.30
C ILE A 161 17.13 15.10 -3.42
N ARG A 162 17.19 15.82 -2.30
CA ARG A 162 17.17 17.29 -2.27
C ARG A 162 18.36 17.90 -3.01
N GLY A 163 19.56 17.31 -2.85
CA GLY A 163 20.76 17.73 -3.57
C GLY A 163 20.61 17.60 -5.08
N SER A 164 20.04 16.50 -5.56
CA SER A 164 19.77 16.28 -6.98
C SER A 164 18.72 17.25 -7.52
N LEU A 165 17.61 17.46 -6.83
CA LEU A 165 16.57 18.43 -7.22
C LEU A 165 17.15 19.85 -7.33
N LYS A 166 17.97 20.26 -6.36
CA LYS A 166 18.64 21.56 -6.37
C LYS A 166 19.59 21.73 -7.55
N ALA A 167 20.32 20.69 -7.90
CA ALA A 167 21.22 20.70 -9.06
C ALA A 167 20.45 20.91 -10.37
N ASP A 168 19.23 20.39 -10.46
CA ASP A 168 18.32 20.57 -11.60
C ASP A 168 17.56 21.92 -11.56
N GLY A 169 17.80 22.76 -10.55
CA GLY A 169 17.08 24.03 -10.37
C GLY A 169 15.63 23.87 -9.87
N ILE A 170 15.29 22.69 -9.36
CA ILE A 170 13.98 22.35 -8.84
C ILE A 170 13.91 22.66 -7.34
N CYS A 171 12.72 23.04 -6.84
CA CYS A 171 12.52 23.32 -5.43
C CYS A 171 12.79 22.08 -4.57
N GLU A 172 13.86 22.11 -3.79
CA GLU A 172 14.26 21.02 -2.91
C GLU A 172 13.23 20.71 -1.82
N ASP A 173 12.35 21.66 -1.49
CA ASP A 173 11.27 21.48 -0.53
C ASP A 173 10.06 20.71 -1.10
N SER A 174 10.15 20.21 -2.35
CA SER A 174 9.21 19.21 -2.87
C SER A 174 9.28 17.91 -2.07
N VAL A 175 10.36 17.68 -1.31
CA VAL A 175 10.49 16.63 -0.30
C VAL A 175 11.10 17.18 0.97
N ILE A 176 10.41 17.03 2.09
CA ILE A 176 10.88 17.44 3.42
C ILE A 176 10.77 16.25 4.38
N LEU A 177 11.84 15.98 5.13
CA LEU A 177 11.85 14.98 6.19
C LEU A 177 11.79 15.67 7.55
N ILE A 178 10.87 15.26 8.40
CA ILE A 178 10.88 15.59 9.83
C ILE A 178 11.92 14.69 10.49
N THR A 179 13.06 15.29 10.89
CA THR A 179 14.21 14.57 11.45
C THR A 179 14.08 14.32 12.95
N ASP A 180 13.24 15.07 13.65
CA ASP A 180 12.98 14.84 15.06
C ASP A 180 12.06 13.64 15.26
N THR A 181 12.49 12.71 16.11
CA THR A 181 11.79 11.45 16.37
C THR A 181 10.75 11.54 17.49
N ASP A 182 10.61 12.70 18.15
CA ASP A 182 9.59 12.90 19.18
C ASP A 182 8.18 12.75 18.59
N ARG A 183 7.34 12.03 19.32
CA ARG A 183 5.93 11.79 18.93
C ARG A 183 5.08 13.06 18.86
N LYS A 184 5.49 14.14 19.53
CA LYS A 184 4.80 15.43 19.45
C LYS A 184 4.68 15.93 18.01
N TYR A 185 5.73 15.74 17.18
CA TYR A 185 5.73 16.16 15.78
C TYR A 185 4.73 15.38 14.92
N VAL A 186 4.47 14.10 15.27
CA VAL A 186 3.40 13.33 14.63
C VAL A 186 2.03 13.92 14.98
N ASN A 187 1.83 14.26 16.27
CA ASN A 187 0.56 14.85 16.73
C ASN A 187 0.31 16.23 16.15
N GLU A 188 1.35 17.05 16.02
CA GLU A 188 1.27 18.36 15.37
C GLU A 188 0.98 18.21 13.87
N LEU A 189 1.69 17.29 13.18
CA LEU A 189 1.49 17.00 11.76
C LEU A 189 0.06 16.55 11.45
N MET A 190 -0.52 15.69 12.29
CA MET A 190 -1.90 15.21 12.16
C MET A 190 -2.96 16.33 12.23
N ARG A 191 -2.60 17.52 12.70
CA ARG A 191 -3.48 18.68 12.86
C ARG A 191 -3.12 19.87 12.00
N LEU A 192 -2.18 19.70 11.07
CA LEU A 192 -1.62 20.79 10.26
C LEU A 192 -2.50 21.09 9.02
N ASN A 193 -3.81 21.26 9.23
CA ASN A 193 -4.83 21.43 8.17
C ASN A 193 -4.57 22.60 7.22
N ASP A 194 -3.92 23.68 7.68
CA ASP A 194 -3.66 24.86 6.84
C ASP A 194 -2.63 24.58 5.74
N TYR A 195 -1.79 23.56 5.92
CA TYR A 195 -0.67 23.29 5.04
C TYR A 195 -0.68 21.87 4.44
N VAL A 196 -1.24 20.88 5.12
CA VAL A 196 -1.25 19.50 4.69
C VAL A 196 -2.64 19.13 4.16
N ASP A 197 -2.70 18.64 2.94
CA ASP A 197 -3.97 18.29 2.27
C ASP A 197 -4.42 16.85 2.58
N VAL A 198 -3.47 15.93 2.81
CA VAL A 198 -3.77 14.53 3.15
C VAL A 198 -2.62 13.86 3.90
N ILE A 199 -2.94 12.91 4.78
CA ILE A 199 -1.99 12.04 5.48
C ILE A 199 -2.18 10.60 5.02
N ILE A 200 -1.06 9.89 4.77
CA ILE A 200 -1.05 8.47 4.45
C ILE A 200 -0.18 7.74 5.49
N PRO A 201 -0.77 7.02 6.44
CA PRO A 201 -0.01 6.19 7.38
C PRO A 201 0.47 4.89 6.72
N ARG A 202 1.70 4.47 7.01
CA ARG A 202 2.35 3.25 6.49
C ARG A 202 3.06 2.48 7.60
N GLY A 203 2.39 1.55 8.23
CA GLY A 203 2.95 0.80 9.36
C GLY A 203 2.02 -0.28 9.88
N GLY A 204 2.24 -0.69 11.11
CA GLY A 204 1.37 -1.65 11.78
C GLY A 204 0.00 -1.05 12.15
N ALA A 205 -0.95 -1.92 12.49
CA ALA A 205 -2.33 -1.55 12.86
C ALA A 205 -2.39 -0.43 13.93
N GLY A 206 -1.47 -0.45 14.89
CA GLY A 206 -1.40 0.56 15.95
C GLY A 206 -1.10 1.97 15.44
N LEU A 207 -0.16 2.13 14.49
CA LEU A 207 0.12 3.42 13.87
C LEU A 207 -1.08 3.90 13.04
N ILE A 208 -1.63 3.01 12.21
CA ILE A 208 -2.75 3.33 11.33
C ILE A 208 -3.95 3.79 12.17
N SER A 209 -4.35 3.01 13.17
CA SER A 209 -5.45 3.34 14.09
C SER A 209 -5.21 4.66 14.82
N ASN A 210 -3.96 4.91 15.28
CA ASN A 210 -3.63 6.18 15.94
C ASN A 210 -3.83 7.38 15.01
N VAL A 211 -3.36 7.28 13.75
CA VAL A 211 -3.52 8.37 12.78
C VAL A 211 -4.99 8.58 12.41
N VAL A 212 -5.71 7.51 12.09
CA VAL A 212 -7.13 7.58 11.70
C VAL A 212 -8.00 8.20 12.79
N ASN A 213 -7.76 7.84 14.07
CA ASN A 213 -8.57 8.31 15.18
C ASN A 213 -8.22 9.72 15.70
N ASN A 214 -7.01 10.23 15.42
CA ASN A 214 -6.53 11.48 16.02
C ASN A 214 -6.23 12.60 15.00
N ALA A 215 -6.16 12.28 13.71
CA ALA A 215 -5.92 13.29 12.69
C ALA A 215 -7.16 14.15 12.43
N THR A 216 -6.95 15.46 12.25
CA THR A 216 -7.94 16.37 11.70
C THR A 216 -7.70 16.63 10.22
N VAL A 217 -6.46 16.44 9.74
CA VAL A 217 -6.15 16.39 8.31
C VAL A 217 -6.76 15.11 7.72
N PRO A 218 -7.37 15.15 6.53
CA PRO A 218 -7.89 13.96 5.86
C PRO A 218 -6.86 12.83 5.77
N VAL A 219 -7.30 11.59 6.00
CA VAL A 219 -6.43 10.40 6.00
C VAL A 219 -6.84 9.46 4.88
N ILE A 220 -5.87 9.02 4.08
CA ILE A 220 -6.04 7.85 3.22
C ILE A 220 -5.44 6.66 3.97
N GLU A 221 -6.31 5.80 4.46
CA GLU A 221 -5.94 4.65 5.29
C GLU A 221 -5.33 3.54 4.43
N THR A 222 -4.18 3.00 4.85
CA THR A 222 -3.67 1.73 4.34
C THR A 222 -4.15 0.61 5.26
N GLY A 223 -4.75 -0.44 4.68
CA GLY A 223 -5.35 -1.52 5.47
C GLY A 223 -4.36 -2.54 5.99
N THR A 224 -4.74 -3.26 7.05
CA THR A 224 -4.22 -4.58 7.41
C THR A 224 -4.86 -5.63 6.50
N GLY A 225 -4.24 -6.81 6.34
CA GLY A 225 -4.71 -7.81 5.39
C GLY A 225 -5.07 -9.16 6.03
N ASN A 226 -6.32 -9.33 6.50
CA ASN A 226 -6.85 -10.68 6.71
C ASN A 226 -7.50 -11.16 5.41
N CYS A 227 -6.66 -11.64 4.48
CA CYS A 227 -7.11 -12.09 3.16
C CYS A 227 -7.60 -13.53 3.20
N HIS A 228 -8.74 -13.82 2.58
CA HIS A 228 -9.32 -15.17 2.51
C HIS A 228 -9.20 -15.79 1.13
N ILE A 229 -9.12 -17.12 1.11
CA ILE A 229 -9.32 -17.92 -0.09
C ILE A 229 -10.44 -18.91 0.17
N TYR A 230 -11.53 -18.83 -0.60
CA TYR A 230 -12.61 -19.78 -0.57
C TYR A 230 -12.40 -20.88 -1.62
N VAL A 231 -12.37 -22.11 -1.19
CA VAL A 231 -12.31 -23.30 -2.05
C VAL A 231 -13.73 -23.85 -2.20
N ASP A 232 -14.33 -23.57 -3.36
CA ASP A 232 -15.71 -23.94 -3.70
C ASP A 232 -15.85 -25.44 -4.00
N GLU A 233 -17.06 -25.98 -3.92
CA GLU A 233 -17.35 -27.39 -4.25
C GLU A 233 -16.95 -27.77 -5.69
N TYR A 234 -16.92 -26.79 -6.60
CA TYR A 234 -16.51 -26.99 -8.00
C TYR A 234 -15.05 -26.59 -8.25
N ALA A 235 -14.24 -26.49 -7.22
CA ALA A 235 -12.83 -26.10 -7.36
C ALA A 235 -12.01 -27.19 -8.05
N ASP A 236 -11.02 -26.76 -8.82
CA ASP A 236 -9.89 -27.59 -9.17
C ASP A 236 -8.98 -27.72 -7.95
N GLN A 237 -8.87 -28.91 -7.38
CA GLN A 237 -8.16 -29.12 -6.13
C GLN A 237 -6.66 -28.85 -6.24
N ASP A 238 -6.03 -29.21 -7.36
CA ASP A 238 -4.59 -29.00 -7.55
C ASP A 238 -4.29 -27.50 -7.75
N MET A 239 -5.16 -26.81 -8.47
CA MET A 239 -5.11 -25.34 -8.57
C MET A 239 -5.26 -24.69 -7.19
N ALA A 240 -6.22 -25.13 -6.38
CA ALA A 240 -6.46 -24.61 -5.04
C ALA A 240 -5.22 -24.76 -4.15
N VAL A 241 -4.62 -25.95 -4.11
CA VAL A 241 -3.40 -26.20 -3.33
C VAL A 241 -2.26 -25.29 -3.75
N ASN A 242 -2.03 -25.13 -5.06
CA ASN A 242 -0.95 -24.28 -5.56
C ASN A 242 -1.17 -22.79 -5.25
N ILE A 243 -2.40 -22.29 -5.43
CA ILE A 243 -2.75 -20.89 -5.13
C ILE A 243 -2.61 -20.62 -3.64
N ILE A 244 -3.14 -21.48 -2.77
CA ILE A 244 -3.07 -21.34 -1.32
C ILE A 244 -1.61 -21.35 -0.84
N TYR A 245 -0.81 -22.31 -1.33
CA TYR A 245 0.61 -22.38 -0.98
C TYR A 245 1.35 -21.12 -1.37
N ASN A 246 1.16 -20.62 -2.60
CA ASN A 246 1.74 -19.35 -3.04
C ASN A 246 1.25 -18.18 -2.19
N ALA A 247 -0.06 -18.06 -1.99
CA ALA A 247 -0.67 -16.95 -1.26
C ALA A 247 -0.20 -16.88 0.21
N LYS A 248 0.06 -18.02 0.85
CA LYS A 248 0.54 -18.05 2.23
C LYS A 248 2.05 -18.00 2.36
N THR A 249 2.81 -18.64 1.49
CA THR A 249 4.23 -18.92 1.78
C THR A 249 5.23 -18.12 0.96
N GLN A 250 4.82 -17.47 -0.13
CA GLN A 250 5.71 -16.67 -0.97
C GLN A 250 6.32 -15.49 -0.19
N ARG A 251 5.50 -14.82 0.65
CA ARG A 251 5.96 -13.78 1.58
C ARG A 251 4.92 -13.58 2.67
N ILE A 252 5.21 -14.05 3.88
CA ILE A 252 4.25 -14.06 5.00
C ILE A 252 3.98 -12.68 5.62
N GLY A 253 4.97 -11.80 5.63
CA GLY A 253 4.92 -10.51 6.35
C GLY A 253 4.33 -9.36 5.53
N VAL A 254 3.30 -9.59 4.70
CA VAL A 254 2.65 -8.59 3.85
C VAL A 254 1.14 -8.73 3.89
N CYS A 255 0.44 -7.61 3.71
CA CYS A 255 -1.00 -7.50 3.90
C CYS A 255 -1.85 -8.29 2.87
N ASN A 256 -1.29 -8.66 1.72
CA ASN A 256 -1.97 -9.44 0.68
C ASN A 256 -1.66 -10.96 0.78
N ALA A 257 -0.93 -11.41 1.83
CA ALA A 257 -0.78 -12.84 2.10
C ALA A 257 -2.11 -13.43 2.58
N CYS A 258 -2.37 -14.69 2.21
CA CYS A 258 -3.55 -15.40 2.72
C CYS A 258 -3.39 -15.70 4.20
N GLU A 259 -4.37 -15.29 5.01
CA GLU A 259 -4.41 -15.54 6.45
C GLU A 259 -5.52 -16.50 6.86
N SER A 260 -6.54 -16.64 6.01
CA SER A 260 -7.72 -17.45 6.29
C SER A 260 -8.16 -18.26 5.07
N LEU A 261 -8.49 -19.52 5.30
CA LEU A 261 -9.08 -20.42 4.33
C LEU A 261 -10.54 -20.69 4.67
N VAL A 262 -11.38 -20.75 3.64
CA VAL A 262 -12.75 -21.20 3.74
C VAL A 262 -12.92 -22.37 2.76
N VAL A 263 -13.40 -23.53 3.21
CA VAL A 263 -13.49 -24.72 2.38
C VAL A 263 -14.92 -25.27 2.39
N ASN A 264 -15.47 -25.56 1.21
CA ASN A 264 -16.78 -26.19 1.10
C ASN A 264 -16.72 -27.64 1.63
N LYS A 265 -17.66 -28.01 2.51
CA LYS A 265 -17.69 -29.33 3.16
C LYS A 265 -17.77 -30.49 2.19
N LYS A 266 -18.37 -30.31 1.01
CA LYS A 266 -18.53 -31.37 0.02
C LYS A 266 -17.21 -31.92 -0.50
N ILE A 267 -16.17 -31.07 -0.53
CA ILE A 267 -14.83 -31.47 -1.00
C ILE A 267 -13.79 -31.47 0.12
N ALA A 268 -14.17 -31.12 1.33
CA ALA A 268 -13.26 -30.93 2.46
C ALA A 268 -12.41 -32.19 2.74
N SER A 269 -13.03 -33.35 2.75
CA SER A 269 -12.32 -34.64 3.03
C SER A 269 -11.23 -34.97 2.01
N GLU A 270 -11.33 -34.45 0.78
CA GLU A 270 -10.35 -34.67 -0.28
C GLU A 270 -9.29 -33.61 -0.36
N VAL A 271 -9.69 -32.30 -0.19
CA VAL A 271 -8.81 -31.17 -0.46
C VAL A 271 -8.02 -30.74 0.77
N ILE A 272 -8.59 -30.86 1.99
CA ILE A 272 -7.91 -30.40 3.22
C ILE A 272 -6.60 -31.16 3.45
N PRO A 273 -6.52 -32.51 3.35
CA PRO A 273 -5.25 -33.21 3.53
C PRO A 273 -4.18 -32.74 2.53
N LYS A 274 -4.54 -32.50 1.27
CA LYS A 274 -3.62 -32.00 0.23
C LYS A 274 -3.09 -30.62 0.56
N ILE A 275 -3.96 -29.72 1.05
CA ILE A 275 -3.58 -28.37 1.47
C ILE A 275 -2.61 -28.43 2.65
N VAL A 276 -2.94 -29.25 3.69
CA VAL A 276 -2.11 -29.39 4.89
C VAL A 276 -0.75 -30.00 4.54
N ASP A 277 -0.71 -31.06 3.68
CA ASP A 277 0.54 -31.65 3.19
C ASP A 277 1.43 -30.60 2.53
N LYS A 278 0.85 -29.77 1.68
CA LYS A 278 1.60 -28.74 0.94
C LYS A 278 2.11 -27.61 1.85
N LEU A 279 1.27 -27.14 2.76
CA LEU A 279 1.62 -26.10 3.72
C LEU A 279 2.69 -26.57 4.72
N LYS A 280 2.72 -27.86 5.04
CA LYS A 280 3.73 -28.47 5.91
C LYS A 280 5.16 -28.38 5.35
N GLU A 281 5.34 -28.26 4.04
CA GLU A 281 6.67 -28.03 3.43
C GLU A 281 7.35 -26.75 3.96
N LYS A 282 6.58 -25.81 4.53
CA LYS A 282 7.04 -24.55 5.13
C LYS A 282 6.68 -24.42 6.60
N ASP A 283 6.35 -25.53 7.26
CA ASP A 283 5.95 -25.59 8.66
C ASP A 283 4.81 -24.62 9.02
N VAL A 284 3.86 -24.41 8.11
CA VAL A 284 2.68 -23.58 8.36
C VAL A 284 1.76 -24.30 9.34
N GLU A 285 1.44 -23.66 10.46
CA GLU A 285 0.43 -24.10 11.42
C GLU A 285 -0.96 -23.80 10.88
N VAL A 286 -1.81 -24.82 10.78
CA VAL A 286 -3.21 -24.67 10.36
C VAL A 286 -4.10 -24.74 11.59
N ARG A 287 -4.90 -23.69 11.82
CA ARG A 287 -5.90 -23.61 12.89
C ARG A 287 -7.29 -23.77 12.32
N GLY A 288 -8.01 -24.82 12.70
CA GLY A 288 -9.26 -25.15 12.07
C GLY A 288 -10.43 -25.39 13.01
N ASP A 289 -11.62 -25.42 12.42
CA ASP A 289 -12.85 -25.79 13.11
C ASP A 289 -12.90 -27.33 13.40
N GLU A 290 -13.95 -27.77 14.09
CA GLU A 290 -14.12 -29.16 14.52
C GLU A 290 -14.10 -30.14 13.34
N LEU A 291 -14.78 -29.79 12.22
CA LEU A 291 -14.83 -30.67 11.06
C LEU A 291 -13.45 -30.78 10.38
N SER A 292 -12.76 -29.70 10.17
CA SER A 292 -11.42 -29.74 9.56
C SER A 292 -10.43 -30.55 10.40
N ARG A 293 -10.49 -30.42 11.74
CA ARG A 293 -9.70 -31.23 12.68
C ARG A 293 -10.05 -32.72 12.66
N SER A 294 -11.32 -33.03 12.41
CA SER A 294 -11.74 -34.45 12.28
C SER A 294 -11.26 -35.09 10.97
N ILE A 295 -10.96 -34.29 9.96
CA ILE A 295 -10.44 -34.74 8.65
C ILE A 295 -8.91 -34.92 8.71
N ASP A 296 -8.20 -34.01 9.41
CA ASP A 296 -6.75 -34.05 9.52
C ASP A 296 -6.33 -33.67 10.95
N ASP A 297 -5.73 -34.61 11.68
CA ASP A 297 -5.33 -34.44 13.08
C ASP A 297 -4.13 -33.50 13.31
N ARG A 298 -3.46 -33.09 12.25
CA ARG A 298 -2.40 -32.08 12.29
C ARG A 298 -2.94 -30.64 12.44
N ILE A 299 -4.25 -30.45 12.22
CA ILE A 299 -4.91 -29.16 12.37
C ILE A 299 -5.19 -28.92 13.85
N VAL A 300 -4.72 -27.77 14.37
CA VAL A 300 -4.98 -27.38 15.76
C VAL A 300 -6.30 -26.61 15.88
N GLU A 301 -6.81 -26.49 17.09
CA GLU A 301 -8.09 -25.81 17.34
C GLU A 301 -8.00 -24.32 17.08
N ALA A 302 -8.92 -23.80 16.25
CA ALA A 302 -9.10 -22.38 16.06
C ALA A 302 -10.02 -21.80 17.14
N THR A 303 -9.71 -20.60 17.59
CA THR A 303 -10.57 -19.78 18.46
C THR A 303 -11.34 -18.75 17.62
N ASP A 304 -12.34 -18.08 18.21
CA ASP A 304 -13.08 -17.04 17.51
C ASP A 304 -12.21 -15.85 17.05
N GLU A 305 -11.09 -15.62 17.74
CA GLU A 305 -10.12 -14.57 17.38
C GLU A 305 -9.35 -14.92 16.10
N ASP A 306 -9.17 -16.21 15.81
CA ASP A 306 -8.39 -16.68 14.66
C ASP A 306 -9.05 -16.31 13.32
N TRP A 307 -10.39 -16.18 13.27
CA TRP A 307 -11.11 -15.88 12.04
C TRP A 307 -10.85 -14.48 11.47
N GLY A 308 -10.55 -13.51 12.36
CA GLY A 308 -10.28 -12.11 11.95
C GLY A 308 -8.81 -11.69 12.08
N LYS A 309 -7.88 -12.63 12.27
CA LYS A 309 -6.51 -12.31 12.65
C LYS A 309 -5.57 -12.27 11.46
N GLU A 310 -4.87 -11.16 11.32
CA GLU A 310 -3.68 -11.05 10.48
C GLU A 310 -2.47 -11.57 11.28
N TYR A 311 -2.00 -12.79 10.95
CA TYR A 311 -0.90 -13.42 11.70
C TYR A 311 0.47 -12.86 11.34
N LEU A 312 0.70 -12.53 10.05
CA LEU A 312 2.01 -12.15 9.50
C LEU A 312 3.10 -13.20 9.80
N ASP A 313 2.71 -14.46 9.92
CA ASP A 313 3.54 -15.59 10.31
C ASP A 313 3.11 -16.85 9.54
N TYR A 314 3.84 -17.95 9.71
CA TYR A 314 3.48 -19.27 9.16
C TYR A 314 2.31 -19.89 9.94
N ILE A 315 1.22 -19.18 10.04
CA ILE A 315 -0.05 -19.60 10.66
C ILE A 315 -1.18 -19.20 9.72
N ILE A 316 -2.19 -20.07 9.56
CA ILE A 316 -3.38 -19.84 8.74
C ILE A 316 -4.62 -20.43 9.41
N SER A 317 -5.75 -19.71 9.38
CA SER A 317 -7.03 -20.27 9.84
C SER A 317 -7.74 -21.05 8.73
N LEU A 318 -8.57 -22.03 9.08
CA LEU A 318 -9.36 -22.83 8.16
C LEU A 318 -10.78 -23.06 8.70
N LYS A 319 -11.77 -22.54 7.97
CA LYS A 319 -13.20 -22.70 8.26
C LYS A 319 -13.87 -23.57 7.22
N THR A 320 -14.71 -24.52 7.63
CA THR A 320 -15.56 -25.29 6.71
C THR A 320 -16.97 -24.69 6.65
N VAL A 321 -17.57 -24.70 5.46
CA VAL A 321 -18.92 -24.14 5.20
C VAL A 321 -19.75 -25.08 4.32
N ASP A 322 -21.08 -25.02 4.44
CA ASP A 322 -21.97 -25.84 3.64
C ASP A 322 -22.25 -25.24 2.26
N THR A 323 -22.27 -23.92 2.16
CA THR A 323 -22.68 -23.19 0.95
C THR A 323 -21.77 -22.00 0.66
N ILE A 324 -21.83 -21.49 -0.59
CA ILE A 324 -21.15 -20.25 -0.97
C ILE A 324 -21.70 -19.04 -0.20
N ASP A 325 -22.98 -19.04 0.18
CA ASP A 325 -23.57 -17.96 0.97
C ASP A 325 -22.92 -17.88 2.35
N GLU A 326 -22.76 -19.01 3.02
CA GLU A 326 -22.02 -19.05 4.29
C GLU A 326 -20.56 -18.62 4.15
N ALA A 327 -19.90 -18.95 3.03
CA ALA A 327 -18.55 -18.50 2.76
C ALA A 327 -18.49 -16.97 2.63
N ILE A 328 -19.41 -16.39 1.86
CA ILE A 328 -19.50 -14.95 1.64
C ILE A 328 -19.79 -14.22 2.96
N ASP A 329 -20.73 -14.74 3.76
CA ASP A 329 -21.08 -14.15 5.07
C ASP A 329 -19.90 -14.19 6.04
N HIS A 330 -19.18 -15.34 6.09
CA HIS A 330 -17.98 -15.49 6.92
C HIS A 330 -16.88 -14.51 6.48
N ILE A 331 -16.57 -14.47 5.19
CA ILE A 331 -15.53 -13.61 4.65
C ILE A 331 -15.88 -12.13 4.89
N ASN A 332 -17.09 -11.68 4.55
CA ASN A 332 -17.51 -10.29 4.77
C ASN A 332 -17.53 -9.88 6.24
N ARG A 333 -17.70 -10.84 7.15
CA ARG A 333 -17.66 -10.58 8.59
C ARG A 333 -16.26 -10.40 9.13
N TYR A 334 -15.28 -11.14 8.60
CA TYR A 334 -13.94 -11.25 9.18
C TYR A 334 -12.83 -10.63 8.33
N ASN A 335 -13.11 -10.30 7.05
CA ASN A 335 -12.13 -9.65 6.20
C ASN A 335 -11.82 -8.21 6.67
N THR A 336 -10.71 -7.70 6.17
CA THR A 336 -10.31 -6.30 6.38
C THR A 336 -10.61 -5.41 5.17
N GLY A 337 -11.38 -5.91 4.20
CA GLY A 337 -11.68 -5.23 2.95
C GLY A 337 -10.50 -5.18 1.96
N HIS A 338 -9.48 -6.03 2.14
CA HIS A 338 -8.24 -5.98 1.36
C HIS A 338 -8.32 -6.82 0.08
N SER A 339 -8.18 -8.13 0.16
CA SER A 339 -8.07 -9.02 -1.02
C SER A 339 -8.65 -10.38 -0.71
N GLU A 340 -9.63 -10.80 -1.49
CA GLU A 340 -10.36 -12.04 -1.28
C GLU A 340 -10.37 -12.87 -2.57
N ALA A 341 -10.32 -14.20 -2.47
CA ALA A 341 -10.29 -15.06 -3.63
C ALA A 341 -11.30 -16.22 -3.53
N ILE A 342 -11.84 -16.64 -4.67
CA ILE A 342 -12.57 -17.90 -4.83
C ILE A 342 -11.83 -18.79 -5.81
N ILE A 343 -11.76 -20.09 -5.51
CA ILE A 343 -11.31 -21.11 -6.45
C ILE A 343 -12.52 -21.92 -6.88
N THR A 344 -12.90 -21.82 -8.15
CA THR A 344 -14.08 -22.48 -8.68
C THR A 344 -14.01 -22.64 -10.21
N LYS A 345 -14.68 -23.66 -10.75
CA LYS A 345 -14.98 -23.81 -12.20
C LYS A 345 -16.43 -23.42 -12.51
N ASP A 346 -17.25 -23.14 -11.51
CA ASP A 346 -18.63 -22.69 -11.70
C ASP A 346 -18.70 -21.19 -11.93
N TYR A 347 -19.22 -20.79 -13.07
CA TYR A 347 -19.34 -19.37 -13.46
C TYR A 347 -20.31 -18.60 -12.55
N SER A 348 -21.40 -19.24 -12.13
CA SER A 348 -22.41 -18.60 -11.29
C SER A 348 -21.87 -18.28 -9.90
N ASN A 349 -21.10 -19.23 -9.31
CA ASN A 349 -20.43 -19.00 -8.04
C ASN A 349 -19.33 -17.96 -8.14
N ALA A 350 -18.53 -17.98 -9.21
CA ALA A 350 -17.53 -16.92 -9.45
C ALA A 350 -18.17 -15.55 -9.54
N LYS A 351 -19.26 -15.40 -10.30
CA LYS A 351 -20.00 -14.14 -10.44
C LYS A 351 -20.58 -13.69 -9.10
N LYS A 352 -21.28 -14.58 -8.39
CA LYS A 352 -21.87 -14.30 -7.10
C LYS A 352 -20.84 -13.81 -6.09
N PHE A 353 -19.71 -14.49 -6.01
CA PHE A 353 -18.61 -14.12 -5.12
C PHE A 353 -18.07 -12.73 -5.44
N THR A 354 -17.77 -12.45 -6.71
CA THR A 354 -17.22 -11.14 -7.12
C THR A 354 -18.19 -9.98 -6.91
N GLU A 355 -19.50 -10.22 -6.97
CA GLU A 355 -20.53 -9.21 -6.73
C GLU A 355 -20.82 -8.96 -5.25
N GLN A 356 -20.65 -9.97 -4.38
CA GLN A 356 -21.11 -9.90 -2.99
C GLN A 356 -19.97 -9.76 -1.97
N ILE A 357 -18.73 -10.00 -2.33
CA ILE A 357 -17.58 -9.76 -1.45
C ILE A 357 -17.23 -8.28 -1.44
N ASP A 358 -17.16 -7.70 -0.24
CA ASP A 358 -16.78 -6.31 -0.03
C ASP A 358 -15.29 -6.18 0.28
N ALA A 359 -14.47 -6.20 -0.76
CA ALA A 359 -13.03 -6.03 -0.69
C ALA A 359 -12.50 -5.12 -1.80
N ALA A 360 -11.27 -4.61 -1.63
CA ALA A 360 -10.60 -3.76 -2.61
C ALA A 360 -10.21 -4.55 -3.88
N ALA A 361 -9.86 -5.83 -3.72
CA ALA A 361 -9.56 -6.74 -4.82
C ALA A 361 -10.26 -8.09 -4.59
N VAL A 362 -10.97 -8.58 -5.62
CA VAL A 362 -11.67 -9.86 -5.58
C VAL A 362 -11.21 -10.72 -6.75
N TYR A 363 -10.69 -11.90 -6.44
CA TYR A 363 -10.05 -12.78 -7.39
C TYR A 363 -10.89 -14.02 -7.68
N VAL A 364 -10.83 -14.48 -8.91
CA VAL A 364 -11.29 -15.81 -9.33
C VAL A 364 -10.08 -16.57 -9.84
N ASN A 365 -9.77 -17.72 -9.20
CA ASN A 365 -8.69 -18.64 -9.60
C ASN A 365 -7.31 -17.97 -9.67
N ALA A 366 -7.01 -17.04 -8.77
CA ALA A 366 -5.71 -16.40 -8.68
C ALA A 366 -5.31 -16.12 -7.23
N SER A 367 -4.02 -15.99 -6.98
CA SER A 367 -3.45 -15.69 -5.66
C SER A 367 -3.73 -14.25 -5.24
N THR A 368 -4.06 -14.02 -3.97
CA THR A 368 -4.21 -12.68 -3.38
C THR A 368 -2.91 -11.87 -3.43
N ARG A 369 -1.76 -12.56 -3.62
CA ARG A 369 -0.44 -11.92 -3.75
C ARG A 369 -0.32 -10.98 -4.95
N PHE A 370 -1.21 -11.06 -5.93
CA PHE A 370 -1.26 -10.14 -7.06
C PHE A 370 -1.83 -8.76 -6.72
N THR A 371 -2.35 -8.51 -5.51
CA THR A 371 -2.74 -7.16 -5.08
C THR A 371 -1.50 -6.32 -4.79
N ASP A 372 -0.90 -5.80 -5.83
CA ASP A 372 0.38 -5.09 -5.81
C ASP A 372 0.41 -4.09 -6.97
N GLY A 373 1.01 -2.92 -6.75
CA GLY A 373 1.03 -1.86 -7.76
C GLY A 373 1.76 -2.25 -9.05
N PHE A 374 2.83 -3.06 -8.96
CA PHE A 374 3.56 -3.54 -10.15
C PHE A 374 2.73 -4.55 -10.92
N GLU A 375 2.13 -5.51 -10.21
CA GLU A 375 1.31 -6.56 -10.82
C GLU A 375 0.04 -5.97 -11.49
N PHE A 376 -0.51 -4.88 -10.95
CA PHE A 376 -1.66 -4.17 -11.54
C PHE A 376 -1.27 -3.19 -12.66
N GLY A 377 0.03 -3.02 -12.93
CA GLY A 377 0.51 -2.09 -13.95
C GLY A 377 0.51 -0.62 -13.52
N PHE A 378 0.40 -0.34 -12.21
CA PHE A 378 0.45 1.02 -11.66
C PHE A 378 1.88 1.47 -11.34
N GLY A 379 2.88 0.61 -11.57
CA GLY A 379 4.27 0.82 -11.17
C GLY A 379 4.44 0.64 -9.65
N ALA A 380 5.09 1.60 -8.99
CA ALA A 380 5.20 1.59 -7.53
C ALA A 380 3.86 1.92 -6.86
N GLU A 381 3.74 1.58 -5.58
CA GLU A 381 2.58 1.94 -4.76
C GLU A 381 3.01 2.53 -3.41
N ILE A 382 2.24 3.45 -2.88
CA ILE A 382 2.41 3.94 -1.50
C ILE A 382 1.84 2.92 -0.50
N GLY A 383 0.89 2.12 -0.91
CA GLY A 383 0.24 1.07 -0.15
C GLY A 383 -1.11 0.71 -0.71
N ILE A 384 -1.80 -0.19 -0.02
CA ILE A 384 -3.10 -0.69 -0.43
C ILE A 384 -4.14 -0.14 0.53
N SER A 385 -5.06 0.67 0.01
CA SER A 385 -6.17 1.22 0.80
C SER A 385 -7.37 0.28 0.81
N THR A 386 -7.96 0.11 1.98
CA THR A 386 -9.19 -0.67 2.17
C THR A 386 -10.43 0.19 2.36
N GLN A 387 -10.26 1.51 2.47
CA GLN A 387 -11.38 2.45 2.61
C GLN A 387 -12.15 2.64 1.29
N LYS A 388 -13.40 3.12 1.41
CA LYS A 388 -14.29 3.32 0.24
C LYS A 388 -14.25 4.74 -0.33
N ILE A 389 -13.77 5.70 0.45
CA ILE A 389 -13.70 7.11 0.04
C ILE A 389 -12.31 7.39 -0.51
N HIS A 390 -12.26 8.01 -1.68
CA HIS A 390 -11.10 8.36 -2.49
C HIS A 390 -10.44 7.13 -3.12
N ALA A 391 -9.30 6.64 -2.60
CA ALA A 391 -8.58 5.50 -3.15
C ALA A 391 -8.98 4.18 -2.47
N ARG A 392 -9.15 3.11 -3.26
CA ARG A 392 -9.37 1.74 -2.77
C ARG A 392 -8.52 0.78 -3.59
N GLY A 393 -7.75 -0.09 -2.95
CA GLY A 393 -6.75 -0.96 -3.60
C GLY A 393 -5.35 -0.35 -3.63
N PRO A 394 -4.45 -0.85 -4.49
CA PRO A 394 -3.10 -0.33 -4.63
C PRO A 394 -3.08 1.14 -5.05
N MET A 395 -2.35 1.98 -4.30
CA MET A 395 -2.31 3.42 -4.51
C MET A 395 -1.10 3.83 -5.35
N GLY A 396 -1.30 3.89 -6.67
CA GLY A 396 -0.35 4.47 -7.62
C GLY A 396 -0.54 5.98 -7.81
N LEU A 397 -0.12 6.50 -8.97
CA LEU A 397 -0.15 7.93 -9.28
C LEU A 397 -1.56 8.54 -9.22
N ASP A 398 -2.56 7.84 -9.75
CA ASP A 398 -3.94 8.32 -9.79
C ASP A 398 -4.52 8.57 -8.40
N ALA A 399 -4.17 7.72 -7.42
CA ALA A 399 -4.61 7.87 -6.05
C ALA A 399 -4.06 9.15 -5.36
N LEU A 400 -3.01 9.75 -5.91
CA LEU A 400 -2.39 10.99 -5.43
C LEU A 400 -2.87 12.23 -6.18
N THR A 401 -3.99 12.11 -6.90
CA THR A 401 -4.60 13.20 -7.64
C THR A 401 -6.02 13.46 -7.17
N THR A 402 -6.51 14.62 -7.49
CA THR A 402 -7.94 14.99 -7.40
C THR A 402 -8.36 15.67 -8.69
N GLY A 403 -9.59 16.10 -8.79
CA GLY A 403 -10.05 16.78 -9.99
C GLY A 403 -10.67 18.13 -9.70
N LYS A 404 -10.57 19.01 -10.68
CA LYS A 404 -11.31 20.27 -10.70
C LYS A 404 -12.09 20.44 -11.99
N TYR A 405 -13.22 21.11 -11.93
CA TYR A 405 -13.99 21.44 -13.13
C TYR A 405 -13.32 22.58 -13.89
N ILE A 406 -13.18 22.39 -15.20
CA ILE A 406 -12.83 23.43 -16.17
C ILE A 406 -14.11 23.80 -16.89
N ILE A 407 -14.46 25.10 -16.86
CA ILE A 407 -15.67 25.63 -17.47
C ILE A 407 -15.26 26.70 -18.46
N LEU A 408 -15.55 26.48 -19.71
CA LEU A 408 -15.29 27.44 -20.80
C LEU A 408 -16.61 28.01 -21.27
N GLY A 409 -16.72 29.33 -21.30
CA GLY A 409 -17.91 30.06 -21.71
C GLY A 409 -17.58 31.27 -22.57
N GLU A 410 -18.61 31.85 -23.16
CA GLU A 410 -18.57 33.03 -24.02
C GLU A 410 -19.49 34.14 -23.48
N GLY A 411 -19.56 34.30 -22.14
CA GLY A 411 -20.37 35.32 -21.50
C GLY A 411 -21.75 34.84 -21.00
N GLN A 412 -21.99 33.54 -20.92
CA GLN A 412 -23.25 33.01 -20.37
C GLN A 412 -23.44 33.44 -18.93
N VAL A 413 -24.64 33.88 -18.60
CA VAL A 413 -25.08 34.25 -17.24
C VAL A 413 -26.16 33.25 -16.78
N ARG A 414 -26.24 33.01 -15.48
CA ARG A 414 -27.33 32.24 -14.92
C ARG A 414 -28.58 33.10 -14.89
N PRO A 415 -29.74 32.65 -15.43
CA PRO A 415 -31.00 33.38 -15.42
C PRO A 415 -31.53 33.58 -13.99
#